data_de580ee6f129811c7e43586861ada0d3
#
_entry.id   de580ee6f129811c7e43586861ada0d3
#
_cell.length_a   1.000
_cell.length_b   1.000
_cell.length_c   1.000
_cell.angle_alpha   90.00
_cell.angle_beta   90.00
_cell.angle_gamma   90.00
#
_symmetry.space_group_name_H-M   'P 1'
#
loop_
_entity.id
_entity.type
_entity.pdbx_description
1 polymer ?
#
loop_
_entity_poly.entity_id
_entity_poly.type
_entity_poly.pdbx_seq_one_letter_code
_entity_poly.pdbx_strand_id
1 'polypeptide(L)'
;MKKSKGLHELYNKDPITADKFVWGRESDPISRRGFLRKAGLASMSLALGSSIPFAKNFPAGMIPAAFSQSYDPFQLYGKDDLILLNDRPFNAETPAHLLDDNVTPASRLFVRNNGIPPVESQIDPKKWMIHITGESCMNKTTLSLEELKTKFKHHTMQLQLECGGNGRSEFTPPARGNQWSTGAIGCPEWTGVRIKDVLEYVGVKEDALYVAYEGGDRHLSGDSRKKPISRGVPIWKAIKDESLIVWEMNGMPLPLIHGAPVRMICSGWPASVSGKWLNKILIRNIVHDGEKMNGQSYRVPCEPVKPGSKVDDKDMCIIESMPVKSLITFPKSGVMHNKNSKLKIRGHAWAGDSRVKELFCSYDFGATWKKAKLDRPINTHAWQHWEHDVEFPQSGYYEIWARAVDDIGRSQPVVLPQWNPRGYLNNACHRIAVSVKI
;
A
#
# COMPACT_ATOMS: atom_id res chain seq x y z
N MET A 1 -15.10 -18.98 41.89
CA MET A 1 -15.78 -18.30 40.74
C MET A 1 -15.47 -19.05 39.47
N LYS A 2 -16.47 -19.68 38.80
CA LYS A 2 -16.27 -20.29 37.47
C LYS A 2 -16.02 -19.15 36.48
N LYS A 3 -14.85 -19.14 35.82
CA LYS A 3 -14.56 -18.21 34.71
C LYS A 3 -15.63 -18.45 33.62
N SER A 4 -16.44 -17.44 33.35
CA SER A 4 -17.34 -17.45 32.19
C SER A 4 -16.48 -17.46 30.92
N LYS A 5 -16.61 -18.50 30.11
CA LYS A 5 -15.93 -18.58 28.81
C LYS A 5 -16.57 -17.59 27.85
N GLY A 6 -15.77 -16.81 27.15
CA GLY A 6 -16.25 -15.90 26.12
C GLY A 6 -16.82 -16.69 24.92
N LEU A 7 -17.75 -16.08 24.19
CA LEU A 7 -18.43 -16.67 23.04
C LEU A 7 -17.42 -17.19 21.98
N HIS A 8 -16.35 -16.45 21.75
CA HIS A 8 -15.26 -16.82 20.85
C HIS A 8 -14.53 -18.10 21.26
N GLU A 9 -14.32 -18.27 22.57
CA GLU A 9 -13.69 -19.47 23.13
C GLU A 9 -14.56 -20.69 23.02
N LEU A 10 -15.90 -20.51 23.10
CA LEU A 10 -16.89 -21.57 22.91
C LEU A 10 -16.93 -22.01 21.45
N TYR A 11 -16.97 -21.09 20.47
CA TYR A 11 -16.95 -21.40 19.03
C TYR A 11 -15.68 -22.09 18.59
N ASN A 12 -14.53 -21.70 19.11
CA ASN A 12 -13.26 -22.35 18.80
C ASN A 12 -13.14 -23.77 19.35
N LYS A 13 -13.84 -24.07 20.45
CA LYS A 13 -13.74 -25.36 21.13
C LYS A 13 -14.83 -26.35 20.71
N ASP A 14 -16.04 -25.89 20.54
CA ASP A 14 -17.21 -26.69 20.17
C ASP A 14 -18.25 -25.82 19.44
N PRO A 15 -18.12 -25.68 18.09
CA PRO A 15 -19.03 -24.86 17.29
C PRO A 15 -20.49 -25.30 17.35
N ILE A 16 -20.75 -26.59 17.58
CA ILE A 16 -22.10 -27.15 17.61
C ILE A 16 -22.81 -26.73 18.91
N THR A 17 -22.13 -26.88 20.04
CA THR A 17 -22.65 -26.41 21.33
C THR A 17 -22.77 -24.89 21.37
N ALA A 18 -21.86 -24.16 20.71
CA ALA A 18 -21.93 -22.71 20.58
C ALA A 18 -23.16 -22.27 19.78
N ASP A 19 -23.46 -22.90 18.63
CA ASP A 19 -24.65 -22.63 17.81
C ASP A 19 -25.96 -22.91 18.57
N LYS A 20 -26.01 -24.01 19.32
CA LYS A 20 -27.17 -24.34 20.18
C LYS A 20 -27.37 -23.29 21.29
N PHE A 21 -26.28 -22.85 21.90
CA PHE A 21 -26.32 -21.90 23.01
C PHE A 21 -26.71 -20.48 22.54
N VAL A 22 -26.16 -20.03 21.40
CA VAL A 22 -26.33 -18.66 20.91
C VAL A 22 -27.62 -18.49 20.11
N TRP A 23 -27.96 -19.49 19.30
CA TRP A 23 -29.02 -19.36 18.29
C TRP A 23 -30.21 -20.31 18.56
N GLY A 24 -30.13 -21.16 19.57
CA GLY A 24 -31.15 -22.17 19.86
C GLY A 24 -31.29 -23.23 18.75
N ARG A 25 -30.30 -23.39 17.91
CA ARG A 25 -30.33 -24.33 16.75
C ARG A 25 -29.68 -25.64 17.13
N GLU A 26 -30.35 -26.73 16.79
CA GLU A 26 -29.69 -28.05 16.70
C GLU A 26 -29.06 -28.21 15.32
N SER A 27 -27.74 -28.03 15.23
CA SER A 27 -27.01 -28.28 13.99
C SER A 27 -26.67 -29.77 13.92
N ASP A 28 -27.32 -30.49 13.00
CA ASP A 28 -26.97 -31.85 12.66
C ASP A 28 -25.94 -31.85 11.49
N PRO A 29 -24.66 -32.22 11.76
CA PRO A 29 -23.64 -32.31 10.73
C PRO A 29 -23.97 -33.37 9.64
N ILE A 30 -24.81 -34.34 9.96
CA ILE A 30 -25.17 -35.43 9.06
C ILE A 30 -26.25 -34.98 8.08
N SER A 31 -27.22 -34.18 8.50
CA SER A 31 -28.28 -33.66 7.63
C SER A 31 -27.75 -32.65 6.61
N ARG A 32 -26.80 -31.82 6.99
CA ARG A 32 -26.08 -30.92 6.06
C ARG A 32 -25.32 -31.72 5.00
N ARG A 33 -24.58 -32.75 5.40
CA ARG A 33 -23.88 -33.65 4.46
C ARG A 33 -24.84 -34.46 3.58
N GLY A 34 -25.98 -34.88 4.12
CA GLY A 34 -26.99 -35.60 3.37
C GLY A 34 -27.69 -34.75 2.34
N PHE A 35 -28.04 -33.51 2.65
CA PHE A 35 -28.63 -32.56 1.72
C PHE A 35 -27.68 -32.22 0.57
N LEU A 36 -26.41 -31.95 0.86
CA LEU A 36 -25.39 -31.66 -0.14
C LEU A 36 -25.01 -32.84 -1.02
N ARG A 37 -25.11 -34.09 -0.49
CA ARG A 37 -24.89 -35.32 -1.27
C ARG A 37 -26.03 -35.62 -2.22
N LYS A 38 -27.28 -35.32 -1.86
CA LYS A 38 -28.49 -35.71 -2.65
C LYS A 38 -28.93 -34.62 -3.63
N ALA A 39 -28.62 -33.36 -3.41
CA ALA A 39 -29.16 -32.21 -4.18
C ALA A 39 -28.23 -31.67 -5.25
N GLY A 40 -27.61 -32.52 -6.04
CA GLY A 40 -27.16 -32.04 -7.35
C GLY A 40 -25.83 -31.28 -7.43
N LEU A 41 -24.85 -31.52 -6.52
CA LEU A 41 -23.48 -31.08 -6.74
C LEU A 41 -22.89 -31.60 -8.07
N ALA A 42 -23.33 -32.78 -8.50
CA ALA A 42 -22.94 -33.33 -9.80
C ALA A 42 -23.51 -32.54 -10.99
N SER A 43 -24.70 -31.98 -10.87
CA SER A 43 -25.28 -31.15 -11.95
C SER A 43 -24.72 -29.72 -11.97
N MET A 44 -24.31 -29.16 -10.81
CA MET A 44 -23.64 -27.85 -10.75
C MET A 44 -22.21 -27.93 -11.27
N SER A 45 -21.48 -29.00 -11.01
CA SER A 45 -20.13 -29.18 -11.51
C SER A 45 -20.05 -29.35 -13.03
N LEU A 46 -21.07 -29.96 -13.64
CA LEU A 46 -21.20 -30.04 -15.11
C LEU A 46 -21.58 -28.73 -15.78
N ALA A 47 -22.30 -27.83 -15.07
CA ALA A 47 -22.77 -26.57 -15.62
C ALA A 47 -21.75 -25.42 -15.45
N LEU A 48 -20.84 -25.46 -14.46
CA LEU A 48 -19.94 -24.36 -14.08
C LEU A 48 -18.48 -24.57 -14.48
N GLY A 49 -18.13 -25.74 -15.04
CA GLY A 49 -16.76 -26.04 -15.44
C GLY A 49 -15.79 -26.23 -14.25
N SER A 50 -14.53 -26.44 -14.56
CA SER A 50 -13.49 -26.84 -13.60
C SER A 50 -12.97 -25.72 -12.66
N SER A 51 -13.45 -24.48 -12.77
CA SER A 51 -13.04 -23.38 -11.89
C SER A 51 -14.24 -22.53 -11.46
N ILE A 52 -14.45 -22.41 -10.15
CA ILE A 52 -15.45 -21.52 -9.56
C ILE A 52 -14.75 -20.27 -9.02
N PRO A 53 -14.79 -19.12 -9.72
CA PRO A 53 -14.03 -17.91 -9.33
C PRO A 53 -14.46 -17.32 -7.98
N PHE A 54 -15.60 -17.75 -7.44
CA PHE A 54 -16.21 -17.21 -6.23
C PHE A 54 -16.23 -18.20 -5.05
N ALA A 55 -15.42 -19.27 -5.11
CA ALA A 55 -15.40 -20.31 -4.08
C ALA A 55 -15.23 -19.75 -2.65
N LYS A 56 -14.47 -18.67 -2.50
CA LYS A 56 -14.23 -18.00 -1.21
C LYS A 56 -15.46 -17.26 -0.65
N ASN A 57 -16.45 -16.95 -1.48
CA ASN A 57 -17.65 -16.21 -1.08
C ASN A 57 -18.81 -17.15 -0.67
N PHE A 58 -18.59 -18.46 -0.74
CA PHE A 58 -19.58 -19.43 -0.32
C PHE A 58 -19.32 -19.86 1.14
N PRO A 59 -20.38 -20.19 1.90
CA PRO A 59 -20.22 -20.76 3.22
C PRO A 59 -19.34 -22.01 3.20
N ALA A 60 -18.51 -22.18 4.22
CA ALA A 60 -17.60 -23.31 4.33
C ALA A 60 -18.34 -24.65 4.13
N GLY A 61 -17.84 -25.46 3.21
CA GLY A 61 -18.43 -26.79 2.85
C GLY A 61 -19.47 -26.77 1.73
N MET A 62 -19.80 -25.63 1.13
CA MET A 62 -20.70 -25.59 -0.04
C MET A 62 -20.04 -26.04 -1.34
N ILE A 63 -18.71 -25.91 -1.44
CA ILE A 63 -17.93 -26.39 -2.60
C ILE A 63 -16.91 -27.41 -2.10
N PRO A 64 -16.93 -28.65 -2.62
CA PRO A 64 -15.88 -29.61 -2.29
C PRO A 64 -14.51 -29.08 -2.69
N ALA A 65 -13.49 -29.25 -1.82
CA ALA A 65 -12.14 -28.77 -2.04
C ALA A 65 -11.52 -29.23 -3.38
N ALA A 66 -11.97 -30.38 -3.92
CA ALA A 66 -11.54 -30.86 -5.23
C ALA A 66 -11.99 -30.00 -6.42
N PHE A 67 -13.01 -29.14 -6.23
CA PHE A 67 -13.50 -28.21 -7.26
C PHE A 67 -13.11 -26.77 -7.00
N SER A 68 -12.58 -26.44 -5.83
CA SER A 68 -11.91 -25.17 -5.59
C SER A 68 -10.47 -25.36 -6.03
N GLN A 69 -10.10 -24.84 -7.19
CA GLN A 69 -8.68 -24.61 -7.43
C GLN A 69 -8.20 -23.72 -6.28
N SER A 70 -7.21 -24.17 -5.54
CA SER A 70 -6.52 -23.37 -4.54
C SER A 70 -5.73 -22.29 -5.29
N TYR A 71 -6.43 -21.23 -5.69
CA TYR A 71 -5.79 -20.05 -6.24
C TYR A 71 -5.10 -19.33 -5.10
N ASP A 72 -3.80 -19.44 -5.06
CA ASP A 72 -2.96 -18.63 -4.19
C ASP A 72 -2.50 -17.39 -4.96
N PRO A 73 -3.10 -16.22 -4.71
CA PRO A 73 -2.73 -15.01 -5.40
C PRO A 73 -1.29 -14.57 -5.06
N PHE A 74 -0.74 -15.02 -3.94
CA PHE A 74 0.63 -14.69 -3.57
C PHE A 74 1.61 -15.42 -4.48
N GLN A 75 1.42 -16.72 -4.72
CA GLN A 75 2.25 -17.46 -5.67
C GLN A 75 2.14 -16.89 -7.08
N LEU A 76 0.92 -16.56 -7.54
CA LEU A 76 0.73 -15.99 -8.88
C LEU A 76 1.54 -14.70 -9.09
N TYR A 77 1.64 -13.87 -8.05
CA TYR A 77 2.31 -12.56 -8.15
C TYR A 77 3.72 -12.55 -7.55
N GLY A 78 4.28 -13.72 -7.19
CA GLY A 78 5.61 -13.84 -6.59
C GLY A 78 5.74 -13.04 -5.30
N LYS A 79 4.76 -13.19 -4.38
CA LYS A 79 4.72 -12.51 -3.10
C LYS A 79 4.95 -13.45 -1.94
N ASP A 80 5.73 -12.99 -0.96
CA ASP A 80 6.10 -13.77 0.22
C ASP A 80 5.49 -13.14 1.48
N ASP A 81 4.72 -13.92 2.23
CA ASP A 81 4.24 -13.60 3.58
C ASP A 81 3.52 -12.25 3.74
N LEU A 82 2.88 -11.74 2.68
CA LEU A 82 2.07 -10.53 2.75
C LEU A 82 0.71 -10.82 3.40
N ILE A 83 0.11 -9.77 3.98
CA ILE A 83 -1.25 -9.82 4.52
C ILE A 83 -2.22 -9.41 3.42
N LEU A 84 -3.10 -10.33 3.03
CA LEU A 84 -4.16 -10.04 2.07
C LEU A 84 -5.24 -9.15 2.69
N LEU A 85 -5.52 -8.01 2.06
CA LEU A 85 -6.60 -7.10 2.46
C LEU A 85 -7.81 -7.22 1.55
N ASN A 86 -7.59 -7.53 0.28
CA ASN A 86 -8.64 -7.69 -0.72
C ASN A 86 -8.10 -8.52 -1.89
N ASP A 87 -8.88 -9.47 -2.38
CA ASP A 87 -8.54 -10.32 -3.51
C ASP A 87 -8.99 -9.75 -4.87
N ARG A 88 -10.00 -8.89 -4.88
CA ARG A 88 -10.50 -8.25 -6.11
C ARG A 88 -10.84 -6.76 -5.93
N PRO A 89 -9.95 -5.86 -6.38
CA PRO A 89 -8.64 -6.12 -6.93
C PRO A 89 -7.68 -6.60 -5.86
N PHE A 90 -6.67 -7.38 -6.23
CA PHE A 90 -5.68 -7.88 -5.29
C PHE A 90 -4.93 -6.72 -4.61
N ASN A 91 -5.02 -6.66 -3.28
CA ASN A 91 -4.33 -5.69 -2.44
C ASN A 91 -3.77 -6.39 -1.21
N ALA A 92 -2.49 -6.22 -0.96
CA ALA A 92 -1.81 -6.86 0.16
C ALA A 92 -0.72 -5.95 0.72
N GLU A 93 -0.51 -6.00 2.04
CA GLU A 93 0.53 -5.25 2.73
C GLU A 93 1.61 -6.17 3.30
N THR A 94 2.77 -5.59 3.53
CA THR A 94 3.92 -6.30 4.09
C THR A 94 3.95 -6.11 5.60
N PRO A 95 4.01 -7.18 6.42
CA PRO A 95 4.24 -7.03 7.85
C PRO A 95 5.50 -6.22 8.13
N ALA A 96 5.45 -5.31 9.12
CA ALA A 96 6.54 -4.38 9.41
C ALA A 96 7.92 -5.07 9.57
N HIS A 97 7.94 -6.23 10.24
CA HIS A 97 9.19 -6.98 10.47
C HIS A 97 9.80 -7.62 9.21
N LEU A 98 9.08 -7.65 8.09
CA LEU A 98 9.57 -8.11 6.80
C LEU A 98 10.05 -6.96 5.89
N LEU A 99 9.97 -5.72 6.38
CA LEU A 99 10.45 -4.51 5.72
C LEU A 99 11.82 -4.06 6.27
N ASP A 100 12.64 -4.98 6.77
CA ASP A 100 13.93 -4.66 7.41
C ASP A 100 15.09 -4.47 6.40
N ASP A 101 14.90 -4.87 5.15
CA ASP A 101 15.90 -4.71 4.09
C ASP A 101 16.06 -3.22 3.70
N ASN A 102 17.31 -2.81 3.42
CA ASN A 102 17.58 -1.44 2.94
C ASN A 102 16.90 -1.15 1.60
N VAL A 103 16.91 -2.14 0.70
CA VAL A 103 16.20 -2.12 -0.59
C VAL A 103 15.08 -3.15 -0.52
N THR A 104 13.84 -2.70 -0.63
CA THR A 104 12.67 -3.60 -0.53
C THR A 104 12.66 -4.61 -1.67
N PRO A 105 12.71 -5.93 -1.39
CA PRO A 105 12.58 -6.96 -2.42
C PRO A 105 11.24 -6.88 -3.15
N ALA A 106 11.21 -7.26 -4.43
CA ALA A 106 9.98 -7.28 -5.22
C ALA A 106 8.90 -8.17 -4.60
N SER A 107 9.28 -9.30 -4.00
CA SER A 107 8.37 -10.22 -3.32
C SER A 107 7.70 -9.61 -2.08
N ARG A 108 8.36 -8.63 -1.44
CA ARG A 108 7.88 -7.96 -0.22
C ARG A 108 7.35 -6.54 -0.44
N LEU A 109 7.39 -6.00 -1.64
CA LEU A 109 6.73 -4.71 -1.89
C LEU A 109 5.22 -4.90 -1.84
N PHE A 110 4.52 -4.06 -1.06
CA PHE A 110 3.07 -4.07 -0.95
C PHE A 110 2.38 -3.94 -2.32
N VAL A 111 1.18 -4.46 -2.45
CA VAL A 111 0.38 -4.37 -3.68
C VAL A 111 -0.86 -3.53 -3.45
N ARG A 112 -1.04 -2.50 -4.28
CA ARG A 112 -2.25 -1.67 -4.30
C ARG A 112 -2.77 -1.52 -5.72
N ASN A 113 -3.99 -2.01 -5.98
CA ASN A 113 -4.70 -1.89 -7.25
C ASN A 113 -6.05 -1.19 -7.07
N ASN A 114 -6.41 -0.33 -8.00
CA ASN A 114 -7.74 0.29 -8.09
C ASN A 114 -8.66 -0.46 -9.06
N GLY A 115 -8.08 -1.07 -10.07
CA GLY A 115 -8.72 -1.88 -11.09
C GLY A 115 -8.16 -3.29 -11.14
N ILE A 116 -8.59 -4.04 -12.15
CA ILE A 116 -8.11 -5.39 -12.44
C ILE A 116 -6.85 -5.27 -13.27
N PRO A 117 -5.70 -5.78 -12.79
CA PRO A 117 -4.46 -5.80 -13.56
C PRO A 117 -4.65 -6.49 -14.92
N PRO A 118 -3.94 -6.09 -15.97
CA PRO A 118 -3.88 -6.86 -17.20
C PRO A 118 -3.26 -8.24 -16.90
N VAL A 119 -3.61 -9.24 -17.68
CA VAL A 119 -2.99 -10.56 -17.62
C VAL A 119 -1.73 -10.59 -18.48
N GLU A 120 -0.79 -11.48 -18.15
CA GLU A 120 0.52 -11.55 -18.81
C GLU A 120 0.41 -11.68 -20.35
N SER A 121 -0.54 -12.47 -20.84
CA SER A 121 -0.79 -12.63 -22.28
C SER A 121 -1.24 -11.35 -23.00
N GLN A 122 -1.64 -10.31 -22.27
CA GLN A 122 -2.03 -8.99 -22.80
C GLN A 122 -0.85 -8.00 -22.81
N ILE A 123 0.29 -8.38 -22.26
CA ILE A 123 1.47 -7.51 -22.14
C ILE A 123 2.55 -8.00 -23.10
N ASP A 124 2.75 -7.25 -24.17
CA ASP A 124 3.89 -7.43 -25.06
C ASP A 124 4.78 -6.18 -24.95
N PRO A 125 5.93 -6.24 -24.25
CA PRO A 125 6.81 -5.09 -24.09
C PRO A 125 7.30 -4.49 -25.41
N LYS A 126 7.43 -5.30 -26.46
CA LYS A 126 7.87 -4.84 -27.79
C LYS A 126 6.81 -4.01 -28.53
N LYS A 127 5.53 -4.24 -28.20
CA LYS A 127 4.38 -3.54 -28.79
C LYS A 127 3.79 -2.50 -27.86
N TRP A 128 4.34 -2.34 -26.65
CA TRP A 128 3.81 -1.40 -25.68
C TRP A 128 4.11 0.03 -26.08
N MET A 129 3.05 0.83 -26.18
CA MET A 129 3.11 2.22 -26.61
C MET A 129 2.64 3.15 -25.51
N ILE A 130 3.29 4.29 -25.38
CA ILE A 130 2.94 5.36 -24.45
C ILE A 130 2.57 6.59 -25.30
N HIS A 131 1.31 6.99 -25.21
CA HIS A 131 0.80 8.18 -25.89
C HIS A 131 1.04 9.41 -25.02
N ILE A 132 1.80 10.38 -25.50
CA ILE A 132 2.06 11.65 -24.83
C ILE A 132 1.24 12.73 -25.53
N THR A 133 0.31 13.34 -24.80
CA THR A 133 -0.69 14.26 -25.34
C THR A 133 -1.15 15.26 -24.27
N GLY A 134 -2.19 16.00 -24.53
CA GLY A 134 -2.78 16.99 -23.62
C GLY A 134 -2.84 18.38 -24.27
N GLU A 135 -3.44 19.31 -23.56
CA GLU A 135 -3.66 20.68 -24.05
C GLU A 135 -2.34 21.45 -24.13
N SER A 136 -1.44 21.18 -23.17
CA SER A 136 -0.14 21.85 -23.07
C SER A 136 1.03 21.03 -23.63
N CYS A 137 0.75 19.94 -24.36
CA CYS A 137 1.76 19.21 -25.12
C CYS A 137 1.98 19.89 -26.48
N MET A 138 3.22 20.32 -26.75
CA MET A 138 3.55 20.97 -28.04
C MET A 138 3.54 19.95 -29.19
N ASN A 139 4.29 18.85 -29.04
CA ASN A 139 4.46 17.82 -30.05
C ASN A 139 3.85 16.51 -29.54
N LYS A 140 2.54 16.33 -29.75
CA LYS A 140 1.86 15.08 -29.39
C LYS A 140 2.54 13.91 -30.09
N THR A 141 2.96 12.91 -29.31
CA THR A 141 3.76 11.80 -29.83
C THR A 141 3.39 10.48 -29.19
N THR A 142 3.85 9.42 -29.77
CA THR A 142 3.74 8.07 -29.22
C THR A 142 5.12 7.47 -29.19
N LEU A 143 5.57 7.01 -28.02
CA LEU A 143 6.86 6.35 -27.85
C LEU A 143 6.64 4.88 -27.50
N SER A 144 7.39 4.00 -28.14
CA SER A 144 7.53 2.62 -27.70
C SER A 144 8.42 2.54 -26.45
N LEU A 145 8.36 1.41 -25.74
CA LEU A 145 9.29 1.16 -24.63
C LEU A 145 10.74 1.15 -25.10
N GLU A 146 11.01 0.63 -26.31
CA GLU A 146 12.35 0.62 -26.90
C GLU A 146 12.84 2.04 -27.19
N GLU A 147 11.99 2.92 -27.71
CA GLU A 147 12.35 4.32 -27.93
C GLU A 147 12.63 5.06 -26.62
N LEU A 148 11.89 4.77 -25.54
CA LEU A 148 12.21 5.31 -24.21
C LEU A 148 13.60 4.87 -23.76
N LYS A 149 13.97 3.60 -23.97
CA LYS A 149 15.27 3.07 -23.59
C LYS A 149 16.43 3.60 -24.45
N THR A 150 16.18 3.92 -25.72
CA THR A 150 17.25 4.32 -26.64
C THR A 150 17.43 5.82 -26.75
N LYS A 151 16.36 6.62 -26.60
CA LYS A 151 16.40 8.07 -26.78
C LYS A 151 16.80 8.87 -25.55
N PHE A 152 16.65 8.30 -24.34
CA PHE A 152 16.82 9.04 -23.09
C PHE A 152 17.89 8.41 -22.20
N LYS A 153 18.48 9.23 -21.35
CA LYS A 153 19.45 8.78 -20.34
C LYS A 153 18.75 7.95 -19.26
N HIS A 154 19.30 6.78 -18.97
CA HIS A 154 18.81 5.94 -17.87
C HIS A 154 19.26 6.46 -16.51
N HIS A 155 18.38 6.30 -15.53
CA HIS A 155 18.61 6.60 -14.13
C HIS A 155 18.15 5.43 -13.29
N THR A 156 18.99 5.03 -12.34
CA THR A 156 18.64 4.07 -11.29
C THR A 156 18.62 4.79 -9.96
N MET A 157 17.48 4.76 -9.27
CA MET A 157 17.31 5.44 -8.00
C MET A 157 16.52 4.58 -7.02
N GLN A 158 16.97 4.52 -5.78
CA GLN A 158 16.20 3.95 -4.68
C GLN A 158 15.17 4.98 -4.22
N LEU A 159 13.88 4.70 -4.43
CA LEU A 159 12.79 5.65 -4.15
C LEU A 159 11.66 4.96 -3.41
N GLN A 160 11.16 5.62 -2.38
CA GLN A 160 10.01 5.15 -1.62
C GLN A 160 8.71 5.23 -2.42
N LEU A 161 7.83 4.26 -2.16
CA LEU A 161 6.47 4.20 -2.67
C LEU A 161 5.53 3.89 -1.50
N GLU A 162 4.65 4.81 -1.15
CA GLU A 162 3.74 4.69 -0.02
C GLU A 162 2.29 4.90 -0.42
N CYS A 163 1.38 4.03 0.04
CA CYS A 163 -0.06 4.25 -0.09
C CYS A 163 -0.52 5.40 0.83
N GLY A 164 -1.25 6.37 0.31
CA GLY A 164 -1.81 7.45 1.13
C GLY A 164 -2.71 6.99 2.28
N GLY A 165 -3.22 5.74 2.21
CA GLY A 165 -4.00 5.11 3.27
C GLY A 165 -3.20 4.23 4.22
N ASN A 166 -1.87 4.25 4.17
CA ASN A 166 -1.02 3.52 5.11
C ASN A 166 -1.30 3.96 6.55
N GLY A 167 -1.71 3.02 7.45
CA GLY A 167 -2.18 3.32 8.81
C GLY A 167 -3.70 3.54 8.93
N ARG A 168 -4.51 3.25 7.89
CA ARG A 168 -5.97 3.50 7.94
C ARG A 168 -6.69 2.72 9.02
N SER A 169 -6.23 1.54 9.39
CA SER A 169 -6.86 0.70 10.41
C SER A 169 -6.90 1.35 11.80
N GLU A 170 -6.12 2.39 12.05
CA GLU A 170 -6.09 3.11 13.33
C GLU A 170 -7.18 4.20 13.47
N PHE A 171 -7.93 4.49 12.40
CA PHE A 171 -8.99 5.52 12.44
C PHE A 171 -10.21 5.03 13.21
N THR A 172 -10.65 5.83 14.19
CA THR A 172 -11.86 5.59 14.98
C THR A 172 -12.75 6.84 14.94
N PRO A 173 -14.00 6.77 14.43
CA PRO A 173 -14.63 5.62 13.75
C PRO A 173 -13.87 5.15 12.50
N PRO A 174 -14.02 3.87 12.08
CA PRO A 174 -13.29 3.32 10.93
C PRO A 174 -13.56 4.11 9.64
N ALA A 175 -12.50 4.48 8.95
CA ALA A 175 -12.58 5.17 7.66
C ALA A 175 -12.79 4.16 6.51
N ARG A 176 -13.41 4.59 5.41
CA ARG A 176 -13.69 3.74 4.25
C ARG A 176 -12.40 3.41 3.47
N GLY A 177 -12.28 2.18 3.01
CA GLY A 177 -11.19 1.69 2.16
C GLY A 177 -10.48 0.47 2.77
N ASN A 178 -9.43 -0.01 2.10
CA ASN A 178 -8.62 -1.09 2.62
C ASN A 178 -7.99 -0.69 3.96
N GLN A 179 -8.14 -1.54 4.96
CA GLN A 179 -7.69 -1.29 6.33
C GLN A 179 -6.20 -1.62 6.45
N TRP A 180 -5.36 -0.82 5.79
CA TRP A 180 -3.91 -0.91 5.89
C TRP A 180 -3.47 -0.71 7.32
N SER A 181 -2.57 -1.57 7.82
CA SER A 181 -1.82 -1.30 9.05
C SER A 181 -0.63 -0.37 8.73
N THR A 182 0.59 -0.82 8.83
CA THR A 182 1.79 0.01 8.60
C THR A 182 2.61 -0.42 7.40
N GLY A 183 2.19 -1.46 6.70
CA GLY A 183 2.99 -2.15 5.68
C GLY A 183 2.76 -1.74 4.25
N ALA A 184 1.96 -0.68 4.00
CA ALA A 184 1.74 -0.18 2.64
C ALA A 184 2.82 0.83 2.20
N ILE A 185 4.07 0.46 2.41
CA ILE A 185 5.31 1.22 2.11
C ILE A 185 6.38 0.27 1.58
N GLY A 186 7.30 0.76 0.79
CA GLY A 186 8.54 0.11 0.42
C GLY A 186 9.46 1.07 -0.33
N CYS A 187 10.73 0.71 -0.45
CA CYS A 187 11.77 1.55 -1.07
C CYS A 187 12.71 0.71 -1.94
N PRO A 188 12.21 0.16 -3.07
CA PRO A 188 13.06 -0.55 -4.02
C PRO A 188 13.88 0.42 -4.88
N GLU A 189 14.83 -0.12 -5.65
CA GLU A 189 15.48 0.60 -6.73
C GLU A 189 14.64 0.56 -7.99
N TRP A 190 14.55 1.69 -8.69
CA TRP A 190 13.82 1.84 -9.93
C TRP A 190 14.75 2.30 -11.04
N THR A 191 14.71 1.63 -12.19
CA THR A 191 15.48 2.01 -13.38
C THR A 191 14.54 2.47 -14.50
N GLY A 192 14.84 3.64 -15.04
CA GLY A 192 14.05 4.27 -16.10
C GLY A 192 14.61 5.60 -16.55
N VAL A 193 13.75 6.47 -17.06
CA VAL A 193 14.07 7.81 -17.52
C VAL A 193 13.34 8.85 -16.67
N ARG A 194 13.87 10.06 -16.57
CA ARG A 194 13.19 11.15 -15.86
C ARG A 194 12.00 11.64 -16.68
N ILE A 195 10.90 11.92 -16.00
CA ILE A 195 9.72 12.50 -16.66
C ILE A 195 10.09 13.81 -17.35
N LYS A 196 10.92 14.67 -16.71
CA LYS A 196 11.35 15.94 -17.29
C LYS A 196 12.03 15.80 -18.63
N ASP A 197 12.89 14.77 -18.82
CA ASP A 197 13.60 14.58 -20.10
C ASP A 197 12.62 14.24 -21.23
N VAL A 198 11.55 13.49 -20.92
CA VAL A 198 10.48 13.19 -21.84
C VAL A 198 9.61 14.43 -22.13
N LEU A 199 9.33 15.24 -21.11
CA LEU A 199 8.60 16.50 -21.27
C LEU A 199 9.38 17.51 -22.14
N GLU A 200 10.68 17.62 -21.94
CA GLU A 200 11.57 18.45 -22.77
C GLU A 200 11.56 17.97 -24.24
N TYR A 201 11.61 16.67 -24.46
CA TYR A 201 11.57 16.08 -25.81
C TYR A 201 10.30 16.41 -26.58
N VAL A 202 9.14 16.37 -25.92
CA VAL A 202 7.85 16.66 -26.57
C VAL A 202 7.54 18.16 -26.60
N GLY A 203 8.22 18.96 -25.81
CA GLY A 203 7.93 20.36 -25.58
C GLY A 203 6.67 20.57 -24.75
N VAL A 204 6.76 21.48 -23.79
CA VAL A 204 5.68 21.83 -22.86
C VAL A 204 5.35 23.32 -23.02
N LYS A 205 4.07 23.65 -23.19
CA LYS A 205 3.62 25.03 -23.25
C LYS A 205 3.73 25.71 -21.89
N GLU A 206 3.83 27.03 -21.86
CA GLU A 206 3.95 27.84 -20.66
C GLU A 206 2.72 27.72 -19.73
N ASP A 207 1.53 27.40 -20.28
CA ASP A 207 0.30 27.22 -19.52
C ASP A 207 0.17 25.85 -18.83
N ALA A 208 1.19 24.98 -18.92
CA ALA A 208 1.15 23.66 -18.33
C ALA A 208 1.07 23.71 -16.80
N LEU A 209 0.05 23.06 -16.23
CA LEU A 209 -0.18 22.99 -14.78
C LEU A 209 0.07 21.59 -14.22
N TYR A 210 -0.31 20.54 -14.95
CA TYR A 210 -0.29 19.16 -14.47
C TYR A 210 0.26 18.17 -15.50
N VAL A 211 0.90 17.12 -14.98
CA VAL A 211 1.24 15.90 -15.72
C VAL A 211 0.45 14.75 -15.12
N ALA A 212 -0.41 14.14 -15.92
CA ALA A 212 -1.27 13.06 -15.50
C ALA A 212 -1.05 11.79 -16.33
N TYR A 213 -1.60 10.66 -15.85
CA TYR A 213 -1.44 9.38 -16.50
C TYR A 213 -2.76 8.62 -16.66
N GLU A 214 -2.79 7.72 -17.63
CA GLU A 214 -3.71 6.58 -17.69
C GLU A 214 -2.91 5.28 -17.76
N GLY A 215 -3.48 4.23 -17.18
CA GLY A 215 -2.90 2.87 -17.17
C GLY A 215 -3.73 1.87 -17.96
N GLY A 216 -3.14 0.69 -18.17
CA GLY A 216 -3.76 -0.43 -18.89
C GLY A 216 -4.66 -1.33 -18.04
N ASP A 217 -4.88 -1.02 -16.75
CA ASP A 217 -5.80 -1.77 -15.89
C ASP A 217 -7.27 -1.54 -16.26
N ARG A 218 -8.13 -2.52 -15.94
CA ARG A 218 -9.55 -2.48 -16.26
C ARG A 218 -10.38 -2.07 -15.05
N HIS A 219 -11.44 -1.30 -15.29
CA HIS A 219 -12.39 -0.96 -14.24
C HIS A 219 -13.09 -2.21 -13.70
N LEU A 220 -13.40 -2.22 -12.39
CA LEU A 220 -14.00 -3.37 -11.70
C LEU A 220 -15.37 -3.79 -12.26
N SER A 221 -16.10 -2.85 -12.87
CA SER A 221 -17.39 -3.15 -13.54
C SER A 221 -17.23 -3.85 -14.89
N GLY A 222 -15.99 -3.93 -15.43
CA GLY A 222 -15.74 -4.46 -16.78
C GLY A 222 -16.03 -3.47 -17.92
N ASP A 223 -16.58 -2.27 -17.62
CA ASP A 223 -16.86 -1.24 -18.62
C ASP A 223 -15.53 -0.62 -19.12
N SER A 224 -15.20 -0.85 -20.39
CA SER A 224 -13.96 -0.38 -21.02
C SER A 224 -13.87 1.15 -21.16
N ARG A 225 -15.00 1.85 -21.07
CA ARG A 225 -15.05 3.33 -21.14
C ARG A 225 -14.63 3.97 -19.82
N LYS A 226 -14.67 3.22 -18.73
CA LYS A 226 -14.30 3.69 -17.39
C LYS A 226 -12.86 3.35 -17.07
N LYS A 227 -12.13 4.31 -16.54
CA LYS A 227 -10.79 4.10 -16.00
C LYS A 227 -10.89 3.80 -14.50
N PRO A 228 -10.10 2.85 -13.97
CA PRO A 228 -10.06 2.62 -12.52
C PRO A 228 -9.49 3.80 -11.75
N ILE A 229 -8.51 4.47 -12.35
CA ILE A 229 -7.80 5.62 -11.82
C ILE A 229 -7.08 6.35 -12.95
N SER A 230 -7.11 7.67 -12.90
CA SER A 230 -6.28 8.57 -13.69
C SER A 230 -5.93 9.77 -12.82
N ARG A 231 -4.70 9.83 -12.35
CA ARG A 231 -4.22 10.89 -11.47
C ARG A 231 -3.00 11.55 -12.05
N GLY A 232 -2.54 12.61 -11.41
CA GLY A 232 -1.37 13.34 -11.83
C GLY A 232 -0.75 14.13 -10.70
N VAL A 233 0.32 14.84 -11.05
CA VAL A 233 1.04 15.75 -10.17
C VAL A 233 1.20 17.10 -10.86
N PRO A 234 1.35 18.20 -10.13
CA PRO A 234 1.69 19.50 -10.72
C PRO A 234 2.97 19.40 -11.53
N ILE A 235 3.10 20.26 -12.55
CA ILE A 235 4.28 20.29 -13.42
C ILE A 235 5.59 20.41 -12.64
N TRP A 236 5.61 21.24 -11.59
CA TRP A 236 6.80 21.42 -10.74
C TRP A 236 7.24 20.13 -10.04
N LYS A 237 6.30 19.22 -9.73
CA LYS A 237 6.62 17.89 -9.16
C LYS A 237 7.08 16.93 -10.25
N ALA A 238 6.44 16.96 -11.41
CA ALA A 238 6.78 16.08 -12.53
C ALA A 238 8.22 16.28 -13.03
N ILE A 239 8.73 17.53 -12.99
CA ILE A 239 10.09 17.86 -13.43
C ILE A 239 11.19 17.63 -12.39
N LYS A 240 10.85 17.14 -11.19
CA LYS A 240 11.86 16.74 -10.21
C LYS A 240 12.66 15.54 -10.70
N ASP A 241 13.93 15.50 -10.34
CA ASP A 241 14.83 14.41 -10.78
C ASP A 241 14.38 13.01 -10.35
N GLU A 242 13.66 12.92 -9.23
CA GLU A 242 13.13 11.69 -8.66
C GLU A 242 11.76 11.28 -9.24
N SER A 243 11.24 12.01 -10.25
CA SER A 243 10.03 11.66 -10.98
C SER A 243 10.42 10.90 -12.25
N LEU A 244 10.12 9.58 -12.27
CA LEU A 244 10.62 8.66 -13.28
C LEU A 244 9.49 7.94 -14.05
N ILE A 245 9.82 7.53 -15.28
CA ILE A 245 9.12 6.49 -16.03
C ILE A 245 10.03 5.27 -16.03
N VAL A 246 9.62 4.18 -15.37
CA VAL A 246 10.50 3.05 -15.05
C VAL A 246 10.01 1.74 -15.63
N TRP A 247 10.94 0.84 -15.99
CA TRP A 247 10.68 -0.50 -16.54
C TRP A 247 11.42 -1.62 -15.82
N GLU A 248 12.29 -1.28 -14.84
CA GLU A 248 12.96 -2.25 -13.98
C GLU A 248 12.76 -1.89 -12.50
N MET A 249 12.82 -2.91 -11.68
CA MET A 249 12.83 -2.83 -10.22
C MET A 249 13.91 -3.76 -9.68
N ASN A 250 14.84 -3.23 -8.86
CA ASN A 250 15.96 -3.97 -8.28
C ASN A 250 16.83 -4.69 -9.35
N GLY A 251 17.12 -4.03 -10.47
CA GLY A 251 17.92 -4.58 -11.56
C GLY A 251 17.25 -5.68 -12.40
N MET A 252 15.96 -5.95 -12.16
CA MET A 252 15.17 -6.95 -12.89
C MET A 252 14.00 -6.30 -13.62
N PRO A 253 13.48 -6.93 -14.68
CA PRO A 253 12.26 -6.43 -15.34
C PRO A 253 11.15 -6.20 -14.32
N LEU A 254 10.40 -5.11 -14.50
CA LEU A 254 9.31 -4.73 -13.61
C LEU A 254 8.28 -5.86 -13.52
N PRO A 255 7.91 -6.35 -12.32
CA PRO A 255 6.87 -7.37 -12.19
C PRO A 255 5.51 -6.87 -12.67
N LEU A 256 4.71 -7.77 -13.26
CA LEU A 256 3.39 -7.45 -13.81
C LEU A 256 2.50 -6.74 -12.78
N ILE A 257 2.42 -7.27 -11.58
CA ILE A 257 1.58 -6.71 -10.50
C ILE A 257 2.04 -5.32 -10.05
N HIS A 258 3.30 -4.97 -10.32
CA HIS A 258 3.87 -3.65 -10.03
C HIS A 258 3.84 -2.71 -11.22
N GLY A 259 3.23 -3.11 -12.36
CA GLY A 259 2.93 -2.22 -13.46
C GLY A 259 3.74 -2.44 -14.73
N ALA A 260 4.32 -3.65 -14.93
CA ALA A 260 5.00 -3.98 -16.20
C ALA A 260 4.09 -3.73 -17.43
N PRO A 261 4.68 -3.34 -18.57
CA PRO A 261 6.12 -3.24 -18.81
C PRO A 261 6.72 -1.90 -18.36
N VAL A 262 5.88 -0.90 -18.01
CA VAL A 262 6.35 0.43 -17.65
C VAL A 262 5.35 1.13 -16.70
N ARG A 263 5.88 1.91 -15.75
CA ARG A 263 5.08 2.71 -14.82
C ARG A 263 5.70 4.07 -14.54
N MET A 264 4.91 4.98 -13.96
CA MET A 264 5.42 6.20 -13.34
C MET A 264 5.79 5.97 -11.88
N ILE A 265 6.79 6.71 -11.41
CA ILE A 265 7.14 6.89 -10.00
C ILE A 265 7.24 8.39 -9.74
N CYS A 266 6.41 8.89 -8.83
CA CYS A 266 6.48 10.22 -8.25
C CYS A 266 6.67 10.07 -6.73
N SER A 267 7.91 9.86 -6.33
CA SER A 267 8.25 9.52 -4.95
C SER A 267 7.95 10.64 -3.97
N GLY A 268 7.72 10.31 -2.69
CA GLY A 268 7.34 11.27 -1.65
C GLY A 268 5.87 11.69 -1.68
N TRP A 269 5.13 11.34 -2.72
CA TRP A 269 3.70 11.56 -2.88
C TRP A 269 2.92 10.24 -2.76
N PRO A 270 1.58 10.28 -2.54
CA PRO A 270 0.81 9.05 -2.47
C PRO A 270 1.03 8.14 -3.68
N ALA A 271 1.24 6.85 -3.49
CA ALA A 271 1.48 5.88 -4.57
C ALA A 271 0.44 5.91 -5.69
N SER A 272 -0.71 6.52 -5.46
CA SER A 272 -1.77 6.71 -6.45
C SER A 272 -1.39 7.64 -7.60
N VAL A 273 -0.36 8.48 -7.45
CA VAL A 273 0.17 9.32 -8.55
C VAL A 273 1.32 8.63 -9.30
N SER A 274 1.73 7.45 -8.85
CA SER A 274 2.74 6.59 -9.48
C SER A 274 2.06 5.51 -10.31
N GLY A 275 1.55 5.90 -11.49
CA GLY A 275 0.68 5.09 -12.34
C GLY A 275 1.33 3.81 -12.86
N LYS A 276 0.63 2.67 -12.76
CA LYS A 276 1.04 1.35 -13.28
C LYS A 276 0.53 1.11 -14.70
N TRP A 277 1.21 0.21 -15.42
CA TRP A 277 0.83 -0.16 -16.80
C TRP A 277 0.64 1.09 -17.67
N LEU A 278 1.58 2.02 -17.58
CA LEU A 278 1.51 3.34 -18.18
C LEU A 278 1.34 3.24 -19.69
N ASN A 279 0.23 3.75 -20.23
CA ASN A 279 -0.02 3.81 -21.67
C ASN A 279 -0.35 5.22 -22.16
N LYS A 280 -0.57 6.19 -21.25
CA LYS A 280 -0.79 7.58 -21.65
C LYS A 280 -0.24 8.54 -20.61
N ILE A 281 0.37 9.62 -21.09
CA ILE A 281 0.76 10.81 -20.33
C ILE A 281 -0.02 12.00 -20.89
N LEU A 282 -0.61 12.79 -19.98
CA LEU A 282 -1.42 13.96 -20.30
C LEU A 282 -0.74 15.22 -19.72
N ILE A 283 -0.34 16.15 -20.57
CA ILE A 283 0.20 17.45 -20.14
C ILE A 283 -0.96 18.45 -20.20
N ARG A 284 -1.40 18.90 -19.02
CA ARG A 284 -2.66 19.64 -18.87
C ARG A 284 -2.42 21.10 -18.50
N ASN A 285 -3.28 22.00 -18.98
CA ASN A 285 -3.35 23.40 -18.54
C ASN A 285 -4.37 23.64 -17.42
N ILE A 286 -4.89 22.56 -16.83
CA ILE A 286 -5.77 22.59 -15.67
C ILE A 286 -5.27 21.58 -14.64
N VAL A 287 -5.71 21.72 -13.38
CA VAL A 287 -5.60 20.64 -12.42
C VAL A 287 -6.31 19.42 -13.00
N HIS A 288 -5.61 18.29 -13.05
CA HIS A 288 -6.17 17.10 -13.70
C HIS A 288 -7.53 16.70 -13.10
N ASP A 289 -8.48 16.39 -13.97
CA ASP A 289 -9.89 16.10 -13.63
C ASP A 289 -10.28 14.63 -13.88
N GLY A 290 -9.29 13.75 -14.08
CA GLY A 290 -9.49 12.33 -14.33
C GLY A 290 -10.07 11.57 -13.14
N GLU A 291 -10.29 10.27 -13.35
CA GLU A 291 -10.91 9.39 -12.33
C GLU A 291 -10.10 9.41 -11.02
N LYS A 292 -10.79 9.71 -9.92
CA LYS A 292 -10.23 9.87 -8.56
C LYS A 292 -9.34 11.11 -8.35
N MET A 293 -9.40 12.09 -9.25
CA MET A 293 -8.89 13.43 -8.97
C MET A 293 -9.97 14.30 -8.32
N ASN A 294 -11.23 14.08 -8.68
CA ASN A 294 -12.39 14.76 -8.10
C ASN A 294 -13.03 13.95 -6.96
N GLY A 295 -13.87 14.60 -6.16
CA GLY A 295 -14.56 14.01 -5.03
C GLY A 295 -13.62 13.75 -3.85
N GLN A 296 -13.91 12.74 -3.06
CA GLN A 296 -13.20 12.47 -1.79
C GLN A 296 -12.00 11.54 -1.90
N SER A 297 -11.78 10.91 -3.08
CA SER A 297 -10.69 9.95 -3.25
C SER A 297 -9.34 10.66 -3.29
N TYR A 298 -8.40 10.20 -2.44
CA TYR A 298 -7.06 10.79 -2.31
C TYR A 298 -7.08 12.29 -1.98
N ARG A 299 -8.06 12.67 -1.17
CA ARG A 299 -8.20 13.99 -0.59
C ARG A 299 -8.43 13.89 0.91
N VAL A 300 -8.08 14.92 1.62
CA VAL A 300 -8.36 15.10 3.05
C VAL A 300 -9.16 16.39 3.24
N PRO A 301 -9.95 16.54 4.32
CA PRO A 301 -10.54 17.82 4.65
C PRO A 301 -9.48 18.91 4.69
N CYS A 302 -9.75 20.07 4.10
CA CYS A 302 -8.86 21.23 4.14
C CYS A 302 -8.67 21.75 5.57
N GLU A 303 -9.72 21.63 6.39
CA GLU A 303 -9.72 21.98 7.80
C GLU A 303 -10.01 20.73 8.67
N PRO A 304 -9.53 20.70 9.93
CA PRO A 304 -9.84 19.61 10.85
C PRO A 304 -11.35 19.42 11.07
N VAL A 305 -11.80 18.16 11.07
CA VAL A 305 -13.21 17.80 11.24
C VAL A 305 -13.40 16.86 12.42
N LYS A 306 -14.60 16.89 13.01
CA LYS A 306 -14.97 15.94 14.08
C LYS A 306 -14.98 14.51 13.53
N PRO A 307 -14.53 13.51 14.33
CA PRO A 307 -14.62 12.10 13.96
C PRO A 307 -16.03 11.68 13.55
N GLY A 308 -16.14 10.97 12.40
CA GLY A 308 -17.43 10.53 11.85
C GLY A 308 -18.20 11.57 11.04
N SER A 309 -17.71 12.81 10.90
CA SER A 309 -18.37 13.86 10.12
C SER A 309 -18.49 13.51 8.65
N LYS A 310 -19.58 14.00 8.03
CA LYS A 310 -19.65 14.13 6.56
C LYS A 310 -18.94 15.42 6.15
N VAL A 311 -18.16 15.33 5.07
CA VAL A 311 -17.43 16.46 4.50
C VAL A 311 -17.84 16.60 3.05
N ASP A 312 -18.16 17.80 2.61
CA ASP A 312 -18.51 18.08 1.22
C ASP A 312 -17.25 18.02 0.33
N ASP A 313 -17.40 17.65 -0.94
CA ASP A 313 -16.29 17.50 -1.88
C ASP A 313 -15.51 18.81 -2.08
N LYS A 314 -16.17 19.96 -1.98
CA LYS A 314 -15.55 21.30 -2.09
C LYS A 314 -14.58 21.61 -0.95
N ASP A 315 -14.80 20.99 0.23
CA ASP A 315 -14.00 21.18 1.43
C ASP A 315 -12.87 20.13 1.56
N MET A 316 -12.63 19.38 0.48
CA MET A 316 -11.62 18.33 0.40
C MET A 316 -10.41 18.78 -0.43
N CYS A 317 -9.24 18.85 0.19
CA CYS A 317 -7.96 19.22 -0.42
C CYS A 317 -7.23 18.00 -1.01
N ILE A 318 -6.57 18.19 -2.14
CA ILE A 318 -5.74 17.16 -2.79
C ILE A 318 -4.55 16.83 -1.86
N ILE A 319 -4.30 15.54 -1.67
CA ILE A 319 -3.09 15.10 -0.98
C ILE A 319 -1.90 15.26 -1.93
N GLU A 320 -0.92 16.01 -1.48
CA GLU A 320 0.36 16.23 -2.14
C GLU A 320 1.47 15.43 -1.44
N SER A 321 2.42 16.10 -0.82
CA SER A 321 3.52 15.46 -0.10
C SER A 321 3.04 14.61 1.09
N MET A 322 3.61 13.41 1.25
CA MET A 322 3.34 12.55 2.40
C MET A 322 4.01 13.10 3.66
N PRO A 323 3.41 12.91 4.85
CA PRO A 323 4.01 13.37 6.10
C PRO A 323 5.24 12.54 6.49
N VAL A 324 6.04 13.08 7.41
CA VAL A 324 7.16 12.34 8.04
C VAL A 324 6.65 11.14 8.80
N LYS A 325 7.33 10.00 8.65
CA LYS A 325 6.99 8.71 9.29
C LYS A 325 8.25 7.93 9.67
N SER A 326 8.06 6.99 10.59
CA SER A 326 9.03 5.96 10.93
C SER A 326 8.34 4.61 11.14
N LEU A 327 9.08 3.53 10.94
CA LEU A 327 8.66 2.16 11.12
C LEU A 327 9.75 1.41 11.89
N ILE A 328 9.38 0.68 12.94
CA ILE A 328 10.24 -0.28 13.61
C ILE A 328 10.11 -1.60 12.87
N THR A 329 11.20 -2.09 12.31
CA THR A 329 11.22 -3.35 11.54
C THR A 329 11.83 -4.50 12.33
N PHE A 330 12.68 -4.18 13.30
CA PHE A 330 13.29 -5.16 14.19
C PHE A 330 13.36 -4.63 15.64
N PRO A 331 13.03 -5.47 16.63
CA PRO A 331 12.49 -6.81 16.49
C PRO A 331 11.00 -6.80 16.11
N LYS A 332 10.46 -7.98 15.76
CA LYS A 332 9.03 -8.18 15.58
C LYS A 332 8.29 -7.85 16.89
N SER A 333 7.13 -7.18 16.80
CA SER A 333 6.28 -6.90 17.95
C SER A 333 5.89 -8.18 18.70
N GLY A 334 5.88 -8.14 20.03
CA GLY A 334 5.61 -9.28 20.88
C GLY A 334 6.86 -10.10 21.26
N VAL A 335 8.05 -9.56 20.98
CA VAL A 335 9.32 -10.22 21.35
C VAL A 335 9.44 -10.39 22.87
N MET A 336 10.00 -11.54 23.30
CA MET A 336 10.46 -11.75 24.67
C MET A 336 11.96 -11.44 24.74
N HIS A 337 12.36 -10.65 25.71
CA HIS A 337 13.73 -10.17 25.89
C HIS A 337 14.23 -10.42 27.31
N ASN A 338 15.55 -10.67 27.47
CA ASN A 338 16.17 -10.82 28.78
C ASN A 338 16.58 -9.44 29.32
N LYS A 339 16.19 -9.12 30.55
CA LYS A 339 16.47 -7.85 31.23
C LYS A 339 17.97 -7.52 31.26
N ASN A 340 18.83 -8.51 31.39
CA ASN A 340 20.27 -8.32 31.57
C ASN A 340 21.06 -8.03 30.29
N SER A 341 20.36 -7.83 29.16
CA SER A 341 20.98 -7.53 27.88
C SER A 341 20.32 -6.30 27.23
N LYS A 342 21.05 -5.62 26.33
CA LYS A 342 20.49 -4.54 25.51
C LYS A 342 19.68 -5.12 24.38
N LEU A 343 18.52 -4.56 24.15
CA LEU A 343 17.71 -4.87 22.98
C LEU A 343 18.07 -3.89 21.86
N LYS A 344 18.65 -4.40 20.79
CA LYS A 344 18.78 -3.60 19.58
C LYS A 344 17.45 -3.47 18.87
N ILE A 345 17.07 -2.24 18.56
CA ILE A 345 15.91 -1.93 17.69
C ILE A 345 16.40 -1.17 16.47
N ARG A 346 15.72 -1.38 15.35
CA ARG A 346 16.02 -0.68 14.09
C ARG A 346 14.78 -0.57 13.20
N GLY A 347 14.91 0.23 12.18
CA GLY A 347 13.86 0.43 11.22
C GLY A 347 14.18 1.48 10.19
N HIS A 348 13.16 1.99 9.54
CA HIS A 348 13.27 3.01 8.51
C HIS A 348 12.45 4.25 8.87
N ALA A 349 12.88 5.41 8.33
CA ALA A 349 12.15 6.67 8.45
C ALA A 349 12.19 7.40 7.10
N TRP A 350 11.14 8.14 6.79
CA TRP A 350 10.98 8.87 5.53
C TRP A 350 10.08 10.11 5.70
N ALA A 351 10.13 11.04 4.76
CA ALA A 351 9.37 12.29 4.83
C ALA A 351 9.11 12.85 3.43
N GLY A 352 8.00 12.50 2.81
CA GLY A 352 7.48 13.11 1.57
C GLY A 352 8.50 13.83 0.69
N ASP A 353 8.32 15.13 0.49
CA ASP A 353 9.27 16.00 -0.21
C ASP A 353 10.34 16.62 0.72
N SER A 354 10.31 16.31 2.02
CA SER A 354 11.30 16.69 3.03
C SER A 354 12.29 15.55 3.32
N ARG A 355 13.24 15.77 4.20
CA ARG A 355 14.19 14.75 4.69
C ARG A 355 13.97 14.50 6.16
N VAL A 356 14.19 13.27 6.61
CA VAL A 356 14.25 13.00 8.04
C VAL A 356 15.53 13.58 8.60
N LYS A 357 15.39 14.44 9.62
CA LYS A 357 16.51 15.09 10.31
C LYS A 357 16.92 14.37 11.58
N GLU A 358 15.92 13.89 12.34
CA GLU A 358 16.13 13.23 13.62
C GLU A 358 15.13 12.12 13.84
N LEU A 359 15.54 11.12 14.63
CA LEU A 359 14.68 10.05 15.09
C LEU A 359 14.87 9.87 16.60
N PHE A 360 13.76 9.67 17.28
CA PHE A 360 13.72 9.44 18.73
C PHE A 360 12.96 8.16 19.05
N CYS A 361 13.40 7.48 20.11
CA CYS A 361 12.73 6.31 20.66
C CYS A 361 12.28 6.58 22.09
N SER A 362 11.09 6.08 22.45
CA SER A 362 10.58 6.05 23.80
C SER A 362 10.23 4.60 24.18
N TYR A 363 10.46 4.23 25.44
CA TYR A 363 10.05 2.94 26.02
C TYR A 363 9.42 3.11 27.40
N ASP A 364 8.88 4.32 27.66
CA ASP A 364 8.14 4.71 28.84
C ASP A 364 6.83 5.42 28.48
N PHE A 365 6.17 4.91 27.42
CA PHE A 365 4.90 5.41 26.88
C PHE A 365 4.94 6.88 26.47
N GLY A 366 6.08 7.35 25.96
CA GLY A 366 6.26 8.72 25.47
C GLY A 366 6.62 9.74 26.54
N ALA A 367 6.88 9.32 27.78
CA ALA A 367 7.28 10.23 28.86
C ALA A 367 8.66 10.84 28.60
N THR A 368 9.62 10.03 28.12
CA THR A 368 10.94 10.49 27.68
C THR A 368 11.28 9.98 26.29
N TRP A 369 12.13 10.72 25.59
CA TRP A 369 12.56 10.41 24.25
C TRP A 369 14.07 10.43 24.14
N LYS A 370 14.67 9.39 23.63
CA LYS A 370 16.10 9.25 23.40
C LYS A 370 16.40 9.28 21.91
N LYS A 371 17.40 10.07 21.51
CA LYS A 371 17.81 10.17 20.12
C LYS A 371 18.40 8.85 19.65
N ALA A 372 17.96 8.37 18.49
CA ALA A 372 18.50 7.21 17.80
C ALA A 372 19.57 7.61 16.79
N LYS A 373 20.42 6.66 16.42
CA LYS A 373 21.35 6.81 15.32
C LYS A 373 20.58 6.70 14.01
N LEU A 374 20.65 7.72 13.19
CA LEU A 374 20.02 7.81 11.87
C LEU A 374 21.12 7.84 10.80
N ASP A 375 21.01 6.97 9.81
CA ASP A 375 21.96 6.92 8.70
C ASP A 375 21.74 8.09 7.73
N ARG A 376 22.76 8.41 6.94
CA ARG A 376 22.65 9.42 5.90
C ARG A 376 21.70 8.92 4.80
N PRO A 377 20.82 9.79 4.28
CA PRO A 377 19.95 9.41 3.17
C PRO A 377 20.76 9.22 1.89
N ILE A 378 20.44 8.20 1.10
CA ILE A 378 20.99 7.99 -0.24
C ILE A 378 20.52 9.12 -1.17
N ASN A 379 19.27 9.52 -1.05
CA ASN A 379 18.67 10.69 -1.68
C ASN A 379 17.47 11.17 -0.85
N THR A 380 16.82 12.28 -1.26
CA THR A 380 15.71 12.89 -0.50
C THR A 380 14.50 11.96 -0.37
N HIS A 381 14.26 11.11 -1.35
CA HIS A 381 13.06 10.26 -1.44
C HIS A 381 13.32 8.78 -1.18
N ALA A 382 14.51 8.39 -0.72
CA ALA A 382 14.75 7.10 -0.13
C ALA A 382 14.46 7.14 1.38
N TRP A 383 13.97 6.03 1.92
CA TRP A 383 13.92 5.92 3.36
C TRP A 383 15.34 5.88 3.97
N GLN A 384 15.46 6.30 5.25
CA GLN A 384 16.70 6.29 6.00
C GLN A 384 16.65 5.19 7.05
N HIS A 385 17.68 4.36 7.10
CA HIS A 385 17.82 3.37 8.15
C HIS A 385 18.20 4.05 9.48
N TRP A 386 17.69 3.50 10.59
CA TRP A 386 18.01 3.96 11.94
C TRP A 386 18.13 2.78 12.91
N GLU A 387 18.90 2.97 13.98
CA GLU A 387 19.08 1.99 15.04
C GLU A 387 19.17 2.66 16.42
N HIS A 388 18.77 1.93 17.45
CA HIS A 388 18.88 2.34 18.85
C HIS A 388 18.98 1.10 19.75
N ASP A 389 19.75 1.20 20.85
CA ASP A 389 19.85 0.17 21.86
C ASP A 389 19.03 0.56 23.11
N VAL A 390 18.19 -0.35 23.58
CA VAL A 390 17.30 -0.15 24.74
C VAL A 390 17.75 -1.03 25.88
N GLU A 391 17.89 -0.42 27.08
CA GLU A 391 18.09 -1.11 28.35
C GLU A 391 16.83 -0.93 29.19
N PHE A 392 16.34 -2.04 29.75
CA PHE A 392 15.12 -2.02 30.55
C PHE A 392 15.44 -2.00 32.04
N PRO A 393 14.82 -1.09 32.83
CA PRO A 393 15.12 -0.96 34.25
C PRO A 393 14.62 -2.17 35.08
N GLN A 394 13.55 -2.82 34.65
CA GLN A 394 12.93 -3.95 35.34
C GLN A 394 12.23 -4.91 34.36
N SER A 395 11.90 -6.11 34.82
CA SER A 395 11.04 -7.04 34.09
C SER A 395 9.63 -6.49 33.99
N GLY A 396 8.94 -6.78 32.87
CA GLY A 396 7.59 -6.29 32.63
C GLY A 396 7.23 -6.15 31.18
N TYR A 397 6.11 -5.52 30.93
CA TYR A 397 5.64 -5.16 29.59
C TYR A 397 6.07 -3.74 29.24
N TYR A 398 6.61 -3.59 28.04
CA TYR A 398 7.02 -2.31 27.47
C TYR A 398 6.45 -2.13 26.07
N GLU A 399 6.19 -0.89 25.71
CA GLU A 399 6.04 -0.49 24.31
C GLU A 399 7.23 0.37 23.89
N ILE A 400 7.84 0.05 22.75
CA ILE A 400 8.86 0.88 22.15
C ILE A 400 8.24 1.66 21.02
N TRP A 401 8.36 2.97 21.09
CA TRP A 401 7.82 3.91 20.11
C TRP A 401 8.94 4.60 19.34
N ALA A 402 8.74 4.81 18.03
CA ALA A 402 9.67 5.56 17.19
C ALA A 402 9.01 6.81 16.64
N ARG A 403 9.71 7.94 16.74
CA ARG A 403 9.24 9.26 16.31
C ARG A 403 10.28 9.94 15.44
N ALA A 404 9.97 10.14 14.15
CA ALA A 404 10.78 10.91 13.23
C ALA A 404 10.41 12.39 13.24
N VAL A 405 11.41 13.23 13.01
CA VAL A 405 11.29 14.68 12.79
C VAL A 405 11.95 15.02 11.47
N ASP A 406 11.27 15.81 10.63
CA ASP A 406 11.83 16.25 9.35
C ASP A 406 12.69 17.52 9.45
N ASP A 407 13.30 17.90 8.34
CA ASP A 407 14.24 19.05 8.25
C ASP A 407 13.56 20.42 8.34
N ILE A 408 12.22 20.47 8.23
CA ILE A 408 11.43 21.70 8.47
C ILE A 408 10.74 21.71 9.83
N GLY A 409 11.07 20.73 10.71
CA GLY A 409 10.63 20.68 12.11
C GLY A 409 9.29 20.01 12.36
N ARG A 410 8.67 19.37 11.36
CA ARG A 410 7.44 18.58 11.57
C ARG A 410 7.81 17.25 12.22
N SER A 411 7.06 16.87 13.24
CA SER A 411 7.26 15.65 14.03
C SER A 411 6.06 14.72 13.92
N GLN A 412 6.31 13.42 14.01
CA GLN A 412 5.22 12.45 14.16
C GLN A 412 4.48 12.69 15.47
N PRO A 413 3.14 12.72 15.45
CA PRO A 413 2.35 12.72 16.67
C PRO A 413 2.36 11.33 17.32
N VAL A 414 2.14 11.30 18.63
CA VAL A 414 2.10 10.04 19.40
C VAL A 414 0.91 9.17 18.95
N VAL A 415 -0.22 9.79 18.69
CA VAL A 415 -1.47 9.17 18.22
C VAL A 415 -1.90 9.79 16.92
N LEU A 416 -2.95 9.24 16.31
CA LEU A 416 -3.54 9.77 15.09
C LEU A 416 -3.77 11.28 15.18
N PRO A 417 -3.19 12.10 14.25
CA PRO A 417 -3.21 13.56 14.36
C PRO A 417 -4.62 14.16 14.21
N GLN A 418 -5.40 13.59 13.30
CA GLN A 418 -6.79 13.99 13.07
C GLN A 418 -7.54 12.90 12.31
N TRP A 419 -8.86 12.88 12.47
CA TRP A 419 -9.73 11.99 11.72
C TRP A 419 -10.06 12.57 10.34
N ASN A 420 -10.18 11.71 9.33
CA ASN A 420 -10.75 12.08 8.03
C ASN A 420 -11.54 10.91 7.42
N PRO A 421 -12.57 11.19 6.55
CA PRO A 421 -13.52 10.18 6.11
C PRO A 421 -12.90 9.04 5.29
N ARG A 422 -11.69 9.23 4.77
CA ARG A 422 -10.99 8.25 3.93
C ARG A 422 -9.76 7.64 4.60
N GLY A 423 -9.43 8.07 5.81
CA GLY A 423 -8.31 7.53 6.58
C GLY A 423 -6.97 7.64 5.85
N TYR A 424 -6.66 8.82 5.37
CA TYR A 424 -5.38 9.13 4.74
C TYR A 424 -4.45 9.86 5.70
N LEU A 425 -3.15 9.79 5.37
CA LEU A 425 -2.07 10.55 6.01
C LEU A 425 -1.88 10.27 7.51
N ASN A 426 -2.27 9.08 8.00
CA ASN A 426 -1.88 8.68 9.34
C ASN A 426 -0.35 8.63 9.43
N ASN A 427 0.22 9.40 10.34
CA ASN A 427 1.64 9.41 10.64
C ASN A 427 1.92 9.29 12.14
N ALA A 428 1.02 8.69 12.90
CA ALA A 428 1.26 8.38 14.31
C ALA A 428 2.56 7.58 14.49
N CYS A 429 3.19 7.73 15.65
CA CYS A 429 4.38 6.96 16.00
C CYS A 429 4.12 5.46 15.89
N HIS A 430 4.98 4.74 15.17
CA HIS A 430 4.94 3.27 15.17
C HIS A 430 5.43 2.73 16.50
N ARG A 431 4.80 1.64 16.97
CA ARG A 431 5.09 1.02 18.26
C ARG A 431 5.12 -0.50 18.17
N ILE A 432 5.98 -1.10 18.98
CA ILE A 432 6.07 -2.55 19.15
C ILE A 432 5.99 -2.89 20.64
N ALA A 433 5.41 -4.06 20.93
CA ALA A 433 5.34 -4.64 22.27
C ALA A 433 6.59 -5.47 22.58
N VAL A 434 7.11 -5.35 23.80
CA VAL A 434 8.25 -6.14 24.29
C VAL A 434 7.92 -6.67 25.69
N SER A 435 8.08 -7.98 25.91
CA SER A 435 7.97 -8.61 27.22
C SER A 435 9.37 -8.87 27.77
N VAL A 436 9.75 -8.18 28.84
CA VAL A 436 11.07 -8.32 29.48
C VAL A 436 10.98 -9.29 30.64
N LYS A 437 11.83 -10.31 30.62
CA LYS A 437 11.95 -11.34 31.67
C LYS A 437 13.33 -11.29 32.30
N ILE A 438 13.46 -11.88 33.50
CA ILE A 438 14.73 -12.06 34.22
C ILE A 438 15.58 -13.09 33.47
#